data_11e754dbf2b6ebc33c5b6ed6ad27bcc7
#
_entry.id   11e754dbf2b6ebc33c5b6ed6ad27bcc7
#
_cell.length_a   1.000
_cell.length_b   1.000
_cell.length_c   1.000
_cell.angle_alpha   90.00
_cell.angle_beta   90.00
_cell.angle_gamma   90.00
#
_symmetry.space_group_name_H-M   'P 1'
#
loop_
_entity.id
_entity.type
_entity.pdbx_description
1 polymer ?
#
loop_
_entity_poly.entity_id
_entity_poly.type
_entity_poly.pdbx_seq_one_letter_code
_entity_poly.pdbx_strand_id
1 'polypeptide(L)'
;MTAANPGSASAAMPDLDASAKTNAAWHERFSRDEIQELLAVESWRGLVSIATNWSVIAAAFAGVAAWPHPLSVVVALFVIGARQLGLAVLMHEASHRTLLRDKRWNDAVGNWLCAYPVWSDLHAYRPYHLQHHARTWTKDDPDM
;
A
#
# COMPACT_ATOMS: atom_id res chain seq x y z
N MET A 1 45.17 -28.68 -18.08
CA MET A 1 45.00 -27.37 -17.41
C MET A 1 43.51 -27.19 -17.13
N THR A 2 43.05 -27.63 -15.97
CA THR A 2 41.67 -27.52 -15.51
C THR A 2 41.57 -26.26 -14.67
N ALA A 3 40.81 -25.27 -15.15
CA ALA A 3 40.53 -24.04 -14.43
C ALA A 3 39.53 -24.33 -13.29
N ALA A 4 39.96 -24.04 -12.08
CA ALA A 4 39.12 -24.10 -10.90
C ALA A 4 38.08 -22.98 -10.91
N ASN A 5 36.82 -23.31 -10.68
CA ASN A 5 35.69 -22.41 -10.50
C ASN A 5 35.80 -21.76 -9.10
N PRO A 6 35.91 -20.42 -8.95
CA PRO A 6 35.93 -19.79 -7.64
C PRO A 6 34.50 -19.74 -7.08
N GLY A 7 34.35 -20.40 -5.98
CA GLY A 7 33.27 -20.54 -5.05
C GLY A 7 32.06 -19.60 -5.12
N SER A 8 30.89 -20.21 -5.21
CA SER A 8 29.63 -19.62 -4.78
C SER A 8 29.73 -19.26 -3.29
N ALA A 9 29.91 -17.99 -2.98
CA ALA A 9 29.68 -17.50 -1.63
C ALA A 9 28.19 -17.66 -1.34
N SER A 10 27.85 -18.71 -0.59
CA SER A 10 26.54 -18.88 0.02
C SER A 10 26.31 -17.64 0.92
N ALA A 11 25.43 -16.75 0.49
CA ALA A 11 24.97 -15.66 1.36
C ALA A 11 24.37 -16.31 2.61
N ALA A 12 25.02 -16.14 3.76
CA ALA A 12 24.53 -16.65 5.01
C ALA A 12 23.13 -16.07 5.25
N MET A 13 22.13 -16.93 5.42
CA MET A 13 20.78 -16.50 5.81
C MET A 13 20.89 -15.66 7.07
N PRO A 14 20.20 -14.49 7.13
CA PRO A 14 20.19 -13.67 8.33
C PRO A 14 19.68 -14.49 9.51
N ASP A 15 20.35 -14.38 10.64
CA ASP A 15 19.99 -15.07 11.89
C ASP A 15 18.61 -14.58 12.37
N LEU A 16 17.58 -15.40 12.16
CA LEU A 16 16.19 -15.09 12.53
C LEU A 16 16.05 -14.91 14.06
N ASP A 17 16.91 -15.55 14.85
CA ASP A 17 16.95 -15.40 16.30
C ASP A 17 17.52 -14.02 16.70
N ALA A 18 18.51 -13.51 15.98
CA ALA A 18 19.03 -12.17 16.19
C ALA A 18 18.00 -11.09 15.83
N SER A 19 17.23 -11.29 14.76
CA SER A 19 16.13 -10.40 14.38
C SER A 19 15.00 -10.40 15.39
N ALA A 20 14.61 -11.56 15.92
CA ALA A 20 13.57 -11.66 16.97
C ALA A 20 14.00 -10.99 18.27
N LYS A 21 15.27 -11.13 18.68
CA LYS A 21 15.83 -10.45 19.86
C LYS A 21 15.91 -8.93 19.67
N THR A 22 16.24 -8.46 18.46
CA THR A 22 16.27 -7.04 18.14
C THR A 22 14.85 -6.45 18.16
N ASN A 23 13.87 -7.17 17.66
CA ASN A 23 12.47 -6.76 17.70
C ASN A 23 11.91 -6.70 19.14
N ALA A 24 12.24 -7.65 20.00
CA ALA A 24 11.86 -7.61 21.42
C ALA A 24 12.50 -6.41 22.13
N ALA A 25 13.79 -6.15 21.88
CA ALA A 25 14.51 -5.05 22.52
C ALA A 25 14.00 -3.65 22.14
N TRP A 26 13.29 -3.49 20.98
CA TRP A 26 12.74 -2.22 20.59
C TRP A 26 11.31 -1.98 21.14
N HIS A 27 10.54 -3.04 21.35
CA HIS A 27 9.29 -2.94 22.10
C HIS A 27 9.48 -2.51 23.55
N GLU A 28 10.64 -2.80 24.16
CA GLU A 28 10.99 -2.37 25.51
C GLU A 28 11.38 -0.89 25.61
N ARG A 29 11.69 -0.23 24.49
CA ARG A 29 12.12 1.18 24.42
C ARG A 29 10.98 2.19 24.42
N PHE A 30 9.77 1.73 24.14
CA PHE A 30 8.58 2.57 24.05
C PHE A 30 7.57 2.18 25.12
N SER A 31 7.00 3.17 25.79
CA SER A 31 5.85 2.96 26.67
C SER A 31 4.62 2.54 25.83
N ARG A 32 3.64 1.94 26.48
CA ARG A 32 2.38 1.57 25.83
C ARG A 32 1.66 2.79 25.26
N ASP A 33 1.73 3.92 25.94
CA ASP A 33 1.07 5.16 25.54
C ASP A 33 1.74 5.75 24.29
N GLU A 34 3.07 5.76 24.21
CA GLU A 34 3.81 6.16 23.01
C GLU A 34 3.48 5.27 21.82
N ILE A 35 3.39 3.96 22.02
CA ILE A 35 3.00 3.02 20.94
C ILE A 35 1.57 3.30 20.48
N GLN A 36 0.63 3.55 21.40
CA GLN A 36 -0.75 3.87 21.04
C GLN A 36 -0.85 5.21 20.30
N GLU A 37 -0.08 6.21 20.65
CA GLU A 37 -0.02 7.49 19.96
C GLU A 37 0.53 7.33 18.55
N LEU A 38 1.63 6.57 18.38
CA LEU A 38 2.22 6.30 17.07
C LEU A 38 1.31 5.46 16.14
N LEU A 39 0.50 4.58 16.72
CA LEU A 39 -0.47 3.75 15.98
C LEU A 39 -1.83 4.42 15.79
N ALA A 40 -2.01 5.66 16.27
CA ALA A 40 -3.28 6.35 16.17
C ALA A 40 -3.64 6.69 14.72
N VAL A 41 -4.77 6.16 14.24
CA VAL A 41 -5.26 6.43 12.89
C VAL A 41 -5.96 7.78 12.86
N GLU A 42 -5.46 8.70 12.05
CA GLU A 42 -6.04 10.02 11.83
C GLU A 42 -6.93 10.02 10.57
N SER A 43 -8.21 9.71 10.73
CA SER A 43 -9.18 9.57 9.63
C SER A 43 -9.22 10.76 8.66
N TRP A 44 -8.99 11.97 9.14
CA TRP A 44 -9.02 13.17 8.29
C TRP A 44 -7.94 13.14 7.21
N ARG A 45 -6.76 12.56 7.48
CA ARG A 45 -5.68 12.43 6.48
C ARG A 45 -6.08 11.49 5.36
N GLY A 46 -6.70 10.35 5.71
CA GLY A 46 -7.25 9.42 4.73
C GLY A 46 -8.32 10.07 3.85
N LEU A 47 -9.26 10.82 4.46
CA LEU A 47 -10.31 11.53 3.74
C LEU A 47 -9.76 12.61 2.81
N VAL A 48 -8.78 13.42 3.27
CA VAL A 48 -8.11 14.43 2.43
C VAL A 48 -7.39 13.78 1.25
N SER A 49 -6.70 12.65 1.47
CA SER A 49 -6.02 11.94 0.41
C SER A 49 -6.99 11.39 -0.64
N ILE A 50 -8.14 10.83 -0.22
CA ILE A 50 -9.20 10.37 -1.13
C ILE A 50 -9.77 11.57 -1.92
N ALA A 51 -10.15 12.64 -1.22
CA ALA A 51 -10.70 13.84 -1.84
C ALA A 51 -9.74 14.47 -2.86
N THR A 52 -8.44 14.52 -2.54
CA THR A 52 -7.41 15.02 -3.45
C THR A 52 -7.33 14.16 -4.72
N ASN A 53 -7.27 12.82 -4.59
CA ASN A 53 -7.22 11.94 -5.77
C ASN A 53 -8.45 12.13 -6.67
N TRP A 54 -9.66 12.14 -6.10
CA TRP A 54 -10.90 12.31 -6.84
C TRP A 54 -11.05 13.71 -7.44
N SER A 55 -10.61 14.76 -6.73
CA SER A 55 -10.62 16.14 -7.26
C SER A 55 -9.72 16.28 -8.48
N VAL A 56 -8.54 15.68 -8.47
CA VAL A 56 -7.61 15.70 -9.62
C VAL A 56 -8.19 14.89 -10.80
N ILE A 57 -8.81 13.75 -10.54
CA ILE A 57 -9.51 12.97 -11.60
C ILE A 57 -10.64 13.81 -12.21
N ALA A 58 -11.48 14.41 -11.38
CA ALA A 58 -12.57 15.28 -11.85
C ALA A 58 -12.04 16.48 -12.66
N ALA A 59 -10.96 17.11 -12.19
CA ALA A 59 -10.32 18.22 -12.92
C ALA A 59 -9.75 17.78 -14.28
N ALA A 60 -9.20 16.57 -14.39
CA ALA A 60 -8.72 16.02 -15.65
C ALA A 60 -9.87 15.82 -16.65
N PHE A 61 -11.01 15.27 -16.21
CA PHE A 61 -12.22 15.16 -17.06
C PHE A 61 -12.77 16.53 -17.46
N ALA A 62 -12.86 17.48 -16.51
CA ALA A 62 -13.30 18.85 -16.80
C ALA A 62 -12.38 19.55 -17.80
N GLY A 63 -11.08 19.33 -17.71
CA GLY A 63 -10.09 19.88 -18.66
C GLY A 63 -10.30 19.36 -20.09
N VAL A 64 -10.55 18.06 -20.25
CA VAL A 64 -10.87 17.48 -21.56
C VAL A 64 -12.21 18.02 -22.09
N ALA A 65 -13.21 18.15 -21.22
CA ALA A 65 -14.51 18.70 -21.61
C ALA A 65 -14.43 20.18 -22.05
N ALA A 66 -13.61 20.98 -21.37
CA ALA A 66 -13.42 22.40 -21.68
C ALA A 66 -12.56 22.63 -22.92
N TRP A 67 -11.62 21.73 -23.20
CA TRP A 67 -10.74 21.79 -24.35
C TRP A 67 -10.60 20.40 -24.99
N PRO A 68 -11.54 19.98 -25.84
CA PRO A 68 -11.55 18.65 -26.47
C PRO A 68 -10.50 18.56 -27.60
N HIS A 69 -9.24 18.38 -27.20
CA HIS A 69 -8.09 18.29 -28.07
C HIS A 69 -7.31 16.99 -27.78
N PRO A 70 -6.69 16.30 -28.78
CA PRO A 70 -5.91 15.08 -28.53
C PRO A 70 -4.87 15.23 -27.41
N LEU A 71 -4.21 16.39 -27.30
CA LEU A 71 -3.23 16.65 -26.26
C LEU A 71 -3.86 16.64 -24.85
N SER A 72 -5.05 17.26 -24.68
CA SER A 72 -5.74 17.26 -23.39
C SER A 72 -6.15 15.83 -22.97
N VAL A 73 -6.55 15.00 -23.93
CA VAL A 73 -6.86 13.58 -23.70
C VAL A 73 -5.61 12.81 -23.23
N VAL A 74 -4.49 13.00 -23.94
CA VAL A 74 -3.22 12.33 -23.58
C VAL A 74 -2.78 12.76 -22.16
N VAL A 75 -2.82 14.05 -21.85
CA VAL A 75 -2.49 14.55 -20.50
C VAL A 75 -3.42 13.96 -19.45
N ALA A 76 -4.74 13.94 -19.72
CA ALA A 76 -5.73 13.37 -18.80
C ALA A 76 -5.48 11.88 -18.54
N LEU A 77 -5.12 11.09 -19.57
CA LEU A 77 -4.79 9.66 -19.39
C LEU A 77 -3.61 9.46 -18.41
N PHE A 78 -2.54 10.23 -18.56
CA PHE A 78 -1.40 10.16 -17.62
C PHE A 78 -1.79 10.59 -16.21
N VAL A 79 -2.54 11.69 -16.08
CA VAL A 79 -2.99 12.19 -14.77
C VAL A 79 -3.91 11.19 -14.09
N ILE A 80 -4.90 10.65 -14.80
CA ILE A 80 -5.84 9.66 -14.26
C ILE A 80 -5.11 8.38 -13.88
N GLY A 81 -4.21 7.87 -14.73
CA GLY A 81 -3.40 6.68 -14.43
C GLY A 81 -2.56 6.86 -13.16
N ALA A 82 -1.91 8.03 -12.99
CA ALA A 82 -1.19 8.33 -11.76
C ALA A 82 -2.10 8.41 -10.52
N ARG A 83 -3.36 8.88 -10.67
CA ARG A 83 -4.33 8.90 -9.56
C ARG A 83 -4.91 7.52 -9.28
N GLN A 84 -5.06 6.66 -10.27
CA GLN A 84 -5.42 5.25 -10.04
C GLN A 84 -4.37 4.54 -9.18
N LEU A 85 -3.08 4.77 -9.42
CA LEU A 85 -2.03 4.28 -8.53
C LEU A 85 -2.19 4.85 -7.11
N GLY A 86 -2.50 6.15 -6.97
CA GLY A 86 -2.79 6.76 -5.67
C GLY A 86 -3.97 6.11 -4.94
N LEU A 87 -5.05 5.78 -5.68
CA LEU A 87 -6.19 5.04 -5.11
C LEU A 87 -5.83 3.62 -4.71
N ALA A 88 -4.96 2.93 -5.49
CA ALA A 88 -4.46 1.61 -5.14
C ALA A 88 -3.63 1.63 -3.83
N VAL A 89 -2.81 2.67 -3.62
CA VAL A 89 -2.11 2.87 -2.35
C VAL A 89 -3.09 3.09 -1.19
N LEU A 90 -4.16 3.88 -1.38
CA LEU A 90 -5.19 4.07 -0.35
C LEU A 90 -6.00 2.78 -0.08
N MET A 91 -6.24 1.95 -1.09
CA MET A 91 -6.80 0.61 -0.91
C MET A 91 -5.86 -0.28 -0.07
N HIS A 92 -4.55 -0.22 -0.33
CA HIS A 92 -3.54 -0.91 0.46
C HIS A 92 -3.61 -0.48 1.94
N GLU A 93 -3.66 0.82 2.23
CA GLU A 93 -3.85 1.34 3.59
C GLU A 93 -5.16 0.86 4.22
N ALA A 94 -6.25 0.84 3.45
CA ALA A 94 -7.52 0.29 3.90
C ALA A 94 -7.44 -1.21 4.23
N SER A 95 -6.59 -1.96 3.54
CA SER A 95 -6.38 -3.39 3.81
C SER A 95 -5.76 -3.63 5.20
N HIS A 96 -4.90 -2.73 5.65
CA HIS A 96 -4.33 -2.70 7.01
C HIS A 96 -5.26 -2.07 8.04
N ARG A 97 -6.41 -1.50 7.63
CA ARG A 97 -7.33 -0.76 8.47
C ARG A 97 -6.73 0.52 9.08
N THR A 98 -5.83 1.15 8.34
CA THR A 98 -5.14 2.38 8.71
C THR A 98 -5.67 3.61 7.97
N LEU A 99 -6.53 3.44 6.97
CA LEU A 99 -7.10 4.56 6.21
C LEU A 99 -8.09 5.39 7.05
N LEU A 100 -9.03 4.72 7.77
CA LEU A 100 -9.98 5.36 8.66
C LEU A 100 -10.05 4.61 10.00
N ARG A 101 -10.29 5.34 11.10
CA ARG A 101 -10.34 4.80 12.45
C ARG A 101 -11.49 3.81 12.66
N ASP A 102 -12.68 4.12 12.15
CA ASP A 102 -13.82 3.21 12.19
C ASP A 102 -13.66 2.12 11.13
N LYS A 103 -13.68 0.86 11.56
CA LYS A 103 -13.40 -0.29 10.68
C LYS A 103 -14.44 -0.48 9.57
N ARG A 104 -15.72 -0.16 9.85
CA ARG A 104 -16.80 -0.30 8.87
C ARG A 104 -16.67 0.75 7.78
N TRP A 105 -16.44 2.00 8.18
CA TRP A 105 -16.19 3.09 7.24
C TRP A 105 -14.89 2.91 6.48
N ASN A 106 -13.83 2.40 7.14
CA ASN A 106 -12.57 2.04 6.47
C ASN A 106 -12.82 1.04 5.34
N ASP A 107 -13.58 -0.03 5.62
CA ASP A 107 -13.83 -1.08 4.64
C ASP A 107 -14.77 -0.59 3.52
N ALA A 108 -15.85 0.14 3.86
CA ALA A 108 -16.76 0.67 2.87
C ALA A 108 -16.10 1.71 1.96
N VAL A 109 -15.47 2.73 2.53
CA VAL A 109 -14.80 3.80 1.78
C VAL A 109 -13.60 3.25 0.99
N GLY A 110 -12.79 2.40 1.61
CA GLY A 110 -11.65 1.75 0.95
C GLY A 110 -12.08 0.90 -0.23
N ASN A 111 -13.20 0.19 -0.13
CA ASN A 111 -13.69 -0.62 -1.23
C ASN A 111 -14.31 0.22 -2.36
N TRP A 112 -15.27 1.12 -2.02
CA TRP A 112 -16.03 1.87 -3.03
C TRP A 112 -15.23 3.00 -3.69
N LEU A 113 -14.41 3.72 -2.92
CA LEU A 113 -13.69 4.91 -3.41
C LEU A 113 -12.23 4.65 -3.78
N CYS A 114 -11.65 3.50 -3.38
CA CYS A 114 -10.25 3.21 -3.64
C CYS A 114 -10.06 1.92 -4.46
N ALA A 115 -10.71 0.79 -4.09
CA ALA A 115 -10.52 -0.49 -4.76
C ALA A 115 -11.29 -0.59 -6.09
N TYR A 116 -12.60 -0.37 -6.11
CA TYR A 116 -13.41 -0.51 -7.32
C TYR A 116 -12.95 0.38 -8.49
N PRO A 117 -12.53 1.65 -8.27
CA PRO A 117 -12.02 2.49 -9.36
C PRO A 117 -10.74 1.97 -10.02
N VAL A 118 -10.05 1.05 -9.38
CA VAL A 118 -8.84 0.39 -9.92
C VAL A 118 -9.07 -1.09 -10.25
N TRP A 119 -10.35 -1.47 -10.43
CA TRP A 119 -10.78 -2.83 -10.80
C TRP A 119 -10.34 -3.90 -9.79
N SER A 120 -10.29 -3.54 -8.50
CA SER A 120 -9.94 -4.42 -7.40
C SER A 120 -11.08 -4.52 -6.39
N ASP A 121 -10.99 -5.49 -5.47
CA ASP A 121 -11.90 -5.66 -4.34
C ASP A 121 -11.07 -5.74 -3.05
N LEU A 122 -11.37 -4.86 -2.10
CA LEU A 122 -10.63 -4.78 -0.83
C LEU A 122 -10.74 -6.06 -0.01
N HIS A 123 -11.91 -6.72 -0.05
CA HIS A 123 -12.15 -7.92 0.75
C HIS A 123 -11.40 -9.14 0.20
N ALA A 124 -11.25 -9.22 -1.13
CA ALA A 124 -10.43 -10.24 -1.78
C ALA A 124 -8.94 -9.93 -1.64
N TYR A 125 -8.54 -8.67 -1.77
CA TYR A 125 -7.14 -8.23 -1.68
C TYR A 125 -6.55 -8.40 -0.27
N ARG A 126 -7.30 -8.04 0.78
CA ARG A 126 -6.80 -8.03 2.16
C ARG A 126 -6.19 -9.37 2.63
N PRO A 127 -6.87 -10.54 2.53
CA PRO A 127 -6.30 -11.79 3.02
C PRO A 127 -5.04 -12.18 2.24
N TYR A 128 -5.02 -11.98 0.93
CA TYR A 128 -3.87 -12.19 0.08
C TYR A 128 -2.68 -11.32 0.52
N HIS A 129 -2.91 -10.02 0.68
CA HIS A 129 -1.90 -9.03 1.05
C HIS A 129 -1.34 -9.26 2.47
N LEU A 130 -2.21 -9.58 3.44
CA LEU A 130 -1.78 -9.89 4.81
C LEU A 130 -1.01 -11.22 4.87
N GLN A 131 -1.33 -12.20 4.02
CA GLN A 131 -0.55 -13.42 3.89
C GLN A 131 0.85 -13.12 3.33
N HIS A 132 0.96 -12.25 2.31
CA HIS A 132 2.25 -11.79 1.80
C HIS A 132 3.09 -11.18 2.92
N HIS A 133 2.55 -10.24 3.71
CA HIS A 133 3.28 -9.66 4.85
C HIS A 133 3.72 -10.70 5.89
N ALA A 134 2.87 -11.69 6.18
CA ALA A 134 3.18 -12.73 7.16
C ALA A 134 4.18 -13.77 6.66
N ARG A 135 4.32 -13.93 5.34
CA ARG A 135 5.09 -15.00 4.70
C ARG A 135 6.15 -14.49 3.72
N THR A 136 6.42 -13.18 3.71
CA THR A 136 7.38 -12.54 2.79
C THR A 136 8.69 -13.35 2.70
N TRP A 137 9.13 -13.64 1.46
CA TRP A 137 10.33 -14.43 1.15
C TRP A 137 10.28 -15.91 1.60
N THR A 138 9.13 -16.45 1.93
CA THR A 138 8.97 -17.89 2.18
C THR A 138 8.29 -18.58 0.99
N LYS A 139 8.28 -19.92 0.97
CA LYS A 139 7.57 -20.69 -0.08
C LYS A 139 6.05 -20.52 -0.08
N ASP A 140 5.50 -20.03 1.03
CA ASP A 140 4.06 -19.79 1.21
C ASP A 140 3.70 -18.32 0.97
N ASP A 141 4.63 -17.52 0.49
CA ASP A 141 4.39 -16.15 0.05
C ASP A 141 3.60 -16.18 -1.26
N PRO A 142 2.39 -15.57 -1.33
CA PRO A 142 1.58 -15.61 -2.54
C PRO A 142 2.19 -14.83 -3.73
N ASP A 143 3.21 -13.99 -3.49
CA ASP A 143 3.92 -13.22 -4.52
C ASP A 143 5.19 -13.91 -5.05
N MET A 144 5.47 -15.17 -4.63
CA MET A 144 6.66 -15.94 -5.03
C MET A 144 6.36 -16.99 -6.09
#